data_34189626424d553f8062f7acacdafc7f
#
_entry.id   34189626424d553f8062f7acacdafc7f
#
_cell.length_a   1.000
_cell.length_b   1.000
_cell.length_c   1.000
_cell.angle_alpha   90.00
_cell.angle_beta   90.00
_cell.angle_gamma   90.00
#
_symmetry.space_group_name_H-M   'P 1'
#
loop_
_entity.id
_entity.type
_entity.pdbx_description
1 polymer ?
#
loop_
_entity_poly.entity_id
_entity_poly.type
_entity_poly.pdbx_seq_one_letter_code
_entity_poly.pdbx_strand_id
1 'polypeptide(L)'
;IRFIALAVAMLTCGCAMAQETAPVQQVQQTQQTPQFKYGYFSYQQTLESMPGYAVAKRNYEGLKAKYEAEMKRAEDEFNAKYEEFLDGQRDFAPAILKKRQAEIKELMEKNLAFKDESKRLLKQAETEMFAAVKTKLATAVLKVGKERGYAFILNTDSNTAPFINPMIGEDATAFIKEAAK
;
A
#
# COMPACT_ATOMS: atom_id res chain seq x y z
N ILE A 1 63.49 39.82 -40.48
CA ILE A 1 63.82 40.42 -41.78
C ILE A 1 62.51 40.98 -42.37
N ARG A 2 62.48 42.33 -42.31
CA ARG A 2 62.10 43.33 -43.32
C ARG A 2 60.68 43.34 -43.84
N PHE A 3 59.95 44.44 -43.47
CA PHE A 3 59.57 45.64 -44.23
C PHE A 3 58.41 45.34 -45.22
N ILE A 4 57.34 46.12 -45.41
CA ILE A 4 57.23 47.55 -45.64
C ILE A 4 55.79 47.95 -45.47
N ALA A 5 55.56 49.13 -44.93
CA ALA A 5 54.35 49.89 -44.89
C ALA A 5 53.81 50.25 -46.26
N LEU A 6 52.51 50.49 -46.41
CA LEU A 6 52.03 51.65 -47.22
C LEU A 6 50.61 52.03 -46.72
N ALA A 7 50.46 53.27 -46.36
CA ALA A 7 49.24 54.00 -46.13
C ALA A 7 48.62 54.45 -47.43
N VAL A 8 47.33 54.40 -47.56
CA VAL A 8 46.57 55.35 -48.43
C VAL A 8 45.24 55.70 -47.71
N ALA A 9 45.11 56.95 -47.40
CA ALA A 9 43.89 57.61 -47.01
C ALA A 9 43.03 58.00 -48.24
N MET A 10 41.72 57.92 -48.09
CA MET A 10 40.73 58.79 -48.74
C MET A 10 39.35 58.42 -48.16
N LEU A 11 38.76 59.25 -47.35
CA LEU A 11 37.78 60.33 -47.68
C LEU A 11 36.56 59.83 -48.42
N THR A 12 35.42 59.74 -47.82
CA THR A 12 34.27 60.59 -48.05
C THR A 12 32.96 59.94 -47.59
N CYS A 13 32.19 60.83 -47.12
CA CYS A 13 30.77 60.96 -47.29
C CYS A 13 29.83 60.13 -46.37
N GLY A 14 29.26 60.92 -45.48
CA GLY A 14 28.15 60.52 -44.61
C GLY A 14 26.86 60.19 -45.35
N CYS A 15 26.22 59.23 -44.82
CA CYS A 15 24.79 59.11 -44.85
C CYS A 15 24.33 58.70 -43.45
N ALA A 16 23.82 59.65 -42.72
CA ALA A 16 23.06 59.39 -41.52
C ALA A 16 21.76 58.65 -41.90
N MET A 17 21.74 57.37 -41.78
CA MET A 17 20.51 56.60 -41.72
C MET A 17 20.13 56.46 -40.28
N ALA A 18 19.10 57.21 -39.86
CA ALA A 18 18.42 56.99 -38.62
C ALA A 18 17.86 55.55 -38.58
N GLN A 19 18.50 54.70 -37.87
CA GLN A 19 18.01 53.34 -37.58
C GLN A 19 17.05 53.47 -36.43
N GLU A 20 15.79 53.52 -36.76
CA GLU A 20 14.66 53.44 -35.87
C GLU A 20 14.74 52.09 -35.16
N THR A 21 15.25 52.05 -33.96
CA THR A 21 15.23 50.91 -33.09
C THR A 21 13.79 50.68 -32.63
N ALA A 22 13.05 49.84 -33.33
CA ALA A 22 11.78 49.32 -32.83
C ALA A 22 12.04 48.63 -31.48
N PRO A 23 11.21 48.90 -30.44
CA PRO A 23 11.35 48.20 -29.19
C PRO A 23 11.05 46.73 -29.41
N VAL A 24 12.06 45.89 -29.25
CA VAL A 24 11.89 44.43 -29.16
C VAL A 24 11.05 44.18 -27.91
N GLN A 25 9.75 43.99 -28.10
CA GLN A 25 8.91 43.47 -27.06
C GLN A 25 9.45 42.06 -26.72
N GLN A 26 10.22 41.99 -25.64
CA GLN A 26 10.48 40.70 -24.97
C GLN A 26 9.11 40.16 -24.53
N VAL A 27 8.55 39.27 -25.33
CA VAL A 27 7.50 38.37 -24.89
C VAL A 27 8.14 37.54 -23.79
N GLN A 28 7.95 37.96 -22.54
CA GLN A 28 8.15 37.11 -21.39
C GLN A 28 7.17 35.98 -21.52
N GLN A 29 7.60 34.88 -22.18
CA GLN A 29 7.00 33.59 -22.00
C GLN A 29 7.21 33.24 -20.52
N THR A 30 6.21 33.55 -19.70
CA THR A 30 6.05 32.92 -18.41
C THR A 30 5.95 31.42 -18.67
N GLN A 31 7.10 30.76 -18.69
CA GLN A 31 7.16 29.31 -18.53
C GLN A 31 6.51 29.04 -17.17
N GLN A 32 5.22 28.75 -17.18
CA GLN A 32 4.57 28.11 -16.05
C GLN A 32 5.29 26.77 -15.86
N THR A 33 6.29 26.76 -14.99
CA THR A 33 6.85 25.53 -14.43
C THR A 33 5.67 24.73 -13.92
N PRO A 34 5.44 23.51 -14.40
CA PRO A 34 4.35 22.68 -13.92
C PRO A 34 4.47 22.61 -12.39
N GLN A 35 3.48 23.17 -11.71
CA GLN A 35 3.50 23.23 -10.25
C GLN A 35 3.42 21.79 -9.75
N PHE A 36 4.53 21.26 -9.22
CA PHE A 36 4.59 19.93 -8.67
C PHE A 36 3.62 19.83 -7.48
N LYS A 37 2.59 19.00 -7.64
CA LYS A 37 1.54 18.81 -6.65
C LYS A 37 1.37 17.32 -6.38
N TYR A 38 1.20 16.95 -5.12
CA TYR A 38 0.93 15.57 -4.73
C TYR A 38 -0.21 15.49 -3.72
N GLY A 39 -0.92 14.35 -3.73
CA GLY A 39 -1.91 14.04 -2.73
C GLY A 39 -1.32 13.21 -1.59
N TYR A 40 -2.00 13.19 -0.44
CA TYR A 40 -1.73 12.23 0.63
C TYR A 40 -3.03 11.81 1.32
N PHE A 41 -3.04 10.62 1.88
CA PHE A 41 -4.17 10.11 2.65
C PHE A 41 -3.75 8.93 3.52
N SER A 42 -4.53 8.61 4.56
CA SER A 42 -4.40 7.35 5.29
C SER A 42 -5.17 6.25 4.56
N TYR A 43 -4.46 5.26 4.05
CA TYR A 43 -5.06 4.12 3.36
C TYR A 43 -5.98 3.33 4.29
N GLN A 44 -5.51 3.01 5.49
CA GLN A 44 -6.28 2.22 6.47
C GLN A 44 -7.56 2.94 6.88
N GLN A 45 -7.47 4.20 7.28
CA GLN A 45 -8.64 4.98 7.70
C GLN A 45 -9.66 5.15 6.56
N THR A 46 -9.16 5.35 5.34
CA THR A 46 -10.03 5.47 4.17
C THR A 46 -10.69 4.14 3.82
N LEU A 47 -9.92 3.04 3.82
CA LEU A 47 -10.44 1.68 3.58
C LEU A 47 -11.55 1.33 4.58
N GLU A 48 -11.37 1.60 5.86
CA GLU A 48 -12.36 1.33 6.91
C GLU A 48 -13.66 2.11 6.72
N SER A 49 -13.58 3.29 6.12
CA SER A 49 -14.74 4.11 5.80
C SER A 49 -15.45 3.73 4.49
N MET A 50 -14.90 2.78 3.72
CA MET A 50 -15.45 2.37 2.43
C MET A 50 -16.79 1.63 2.57
N PRO A 51 -17.74 1.86 1.64
CA PRO A 51 -18.94 1.03 1.57
C PRO A 51 -18.61 -0.45 1.44
N GLY A 52 -19.22 -1.28 2.26
CA GLY A 52 -18.99 -2.74 2.29
C GLY A 52 -17.87 -3.20 3.21
N TYR A 53 -16.96 -2.34 3.68
CA TYR A 53 -15.89 -2.74 4.59
C TYR A 53 -16.41 -3.36 5.89
N ALA A 54 -17.39 -2.74 6.54
CA ALA A 54 -17.97 -3.24 7.78
C ALA A 54 -18.62 -4.63 7.62
N VAL A 55 -19.22 -4.90 6.45
CA VAL A 55 -19.80 -6.21 6.14
C VAL A 55 -18.71 -7.25 5.94
N ALA A 56 -17.69 -6.93 5.13
CA ALA A 56 -16.54 -7.82 4.90
C ALA A 56 -15.82 -8.15 6.21
N LYS A 57 -15.59 -7.14 7.06
CA LYS A 57 -14.98 -7.31 8.38
C LYS A 57 -15.80 -8.24 9.28
N ARG A 58 -17.09 -8.02 9.39
CA ARG A 58 -17.98 -8.88 10.21
C ARG A 58 -17.96 -10.34 9.73
N ASN A 59 -18.03 -10.54 8.42
CA ASN A 59 -17.99 -11.88 7.84
C ASN A 59 -16.67 -12.58 8.12
N TYR A 60 -15.55 -11.87 7.96
CA TYR A 60 -14.23 -12.39 8.26
C TYR A 60 -14.06 -12.72 9.75
N GLU A 61 -14.44 -11.81 10.64
CA GLU A 61 -14.38 -12.02 12.10
C GLU A 61 -15.26 -13.21 12.53
N GLY A 62 -16.46 -13.35 11.95
CA GLY A 62 -17.33 -14.50 12.20
C GLY A 62 -16.72 -15.82 11.72
N LEU A 63 -16.04 -15.83 10.58
CA LEU A 63 -15.31 -17.02 10.10
C LEU A 63 -14.13 -17.34 10.99
N LYS A 64 -13.34 -16.33 11.36
CA LYS A 64 -12.19 -16.46 12.25
C LYS A 64 -12.58 -17.06 13.60
N ALA A 65 -13.65 -16.55 14.21
CA ALA A 65 -14.16 -17.06 15.49
C ALA A 65 -14.56 -18.55 15.41
N LYS A 66 -15.11 -19.01 14.28
CA LYS A 66 -15.44 -20.43 14.08
C LYS A 66 -14.19 -21.29 14.03
N TYR A 67 -13.17 -20.88 13.29
CA TYR A 67 -11.89 -21.60 13.26
C TYR A 67 -11.18 -21.63 14.62
N GLU A 68 -11.18 -20.51 15.34
CA GLU A 68 -10.61 -20.42 16.70
C GLU A 68 -11.33 -21.37 17.67
N ALA A 69 -12.66 -21.43 17.60
CA ALA A 69 -13.44 -22.34 18.44
C ALA A 69 -13.14 -23.82 18.12
N GLU A 70 -13.03 -24.20 16.85
CA GLU A 70 -12.68 -25.56 16.45
C GLU A 70 -11.23 -25.94 16.81
N MET A 71 -10.28 -25.01 16.65
CA MET A 71 -8.89 -25.23 17.09
C MET A 71 -8.82 -25.47 18.61
N LYS A 72 -9.56 -24.64 19.37
CA LYS A 72 -9.64 -24.82 20.82
C LYS A 72 -10.25 -26.15 21.21
N ARG A 73 -11.34 -26.57 20.56
CA ARG A 73 -12.00 -27.86 20.79
C ARG A 73 -11.03 -29.02 20.54
N ALA A 74 -10.27 -28.97 19.42
CA ALA A 74 -9.28 -29.99 19.09
C ALA A 74 -8.12 -30.05 20.09
N GLU A 75 -7.68 -28.88 20.59
CA GLU A 75 -6.67 -28.78 21.65
C GLU A 75 -7.18 -29.35 22.97
N ASP A 76 -8.39 -29.01 23.38
CA ASP A 76 -9.01 -29.51 24.61
C ASP A 76 -9.18 -31.04 24.55
N GLU A 77 -9.59 -31.60 23.40
CA GLU A 77 -9.68 -33.05 23.18
C GLU A 77 -8.31 -33.75 23.28
N PHE A 78 -7.28 -33.13 22.68
CA PHE A 78 -5.91 -33.65 22.78
C PHE A 78 -5.43 -33.67 24.24
N ASN A 79 -5.62 -32.56 24.96
CA ASN A 79 -5.18 -32.43 26.35
C ASN A 79 -5.84 -33.46 27.23
N ALA A 80 -7.17 -33.65 27.11
CA ALA A 80 -7.90 -34.66 27.88
C ALA A 80 -7.37 -36.09 27.62
N LYS A 81 -7.13 -36.45 26.35
CA LYS A 81 -6.58 -37.75 26.00
C LYS A 81 -5.13 -37.95 26.43
N TYR A 82 -4.35 -36.87 26.41
CA TYR A 82 -2.96 -36.89 26.87
C TYR A 82 -2.89 -37.06 28.39
N GLU A 83 -3.75 -36.37 29.15
CA GLU A 83 -3.88 -36.57 30.61
C GLU A 83 -4.29 -38.01 30.94
N GLU A 84 -5.32 -38.55 30.28
CA GLU A 84 -5.73 -39.95 30.47
C GLU A 84 -4.58 -40.94 30.18
N PHE A 85 -3.77 -40.65 29.16
CA PHE A 85 -2.58 -41.45 28.84
C PHE A 85 -1.53 -41.34 29.96
N LEU A 86 -1.23 -40.17 30.47
CA LEU A 86 -0.24 -39.97 31.52
C LEU A 86 -0.62 -40.68 32.82
N ASP A 87 -1.89 -40.62 33.18
CA ASP A 87 -2.40 -41.24 34.41
C ASP A 87 -2.35 -42.79 34.34
N GLY A 88 -2.68 -43.36 33.15
CA GLY A 88 -2.74 -44.82 33.00
C GLY A 88 -1.46 -45.49 32.49
N GLN A 89 -0.46 -44.75 32.04
CA GLN A 89 0.69 -45.30 31.30
C GLN A 89 1.51 -46.33 32.06
N ARG A 90 1.51 -46.28 33.41
CA ARG A 90 2.27 -47.21 34.28
C ARG A 90 1.61 -48.59 34.34
N ASP A 91 0.29 -48.64 34.15
CA ASP A 91 -0.51 -49.87 34.32
C ASP A 91 -0.81 -50.51 32.95
N PHE A 92 -0.42 -49.91 31.84
CA PHE A 92 -0.65 -50.46 30.54
C PHE A 92 0.28 -51.63 30.21
N ALA A 93 -0.30 -52.69 29.69
CA ALA A 93 0.51 -53.74 29.05
C ALA A 93 1.32 -53.16 27.87
N PRO A 94 2.52 -53.65 27.54
CA PRO A 94 3.42 -53.07 26.54
C PRO A 94 2.76 -52.79 25.15
N ALA A 95 1.90 -53.70 24.70
CA ALA A 95 1.17 -53.53 23.44
C ALA A 95 0.15 -52.42 23.49
N ILE A 96 -0.55 -52.23 24.63
CA ILE A 96 -1.51 -51.14 24.85
C ILE A 96 -0.79 -49.81 24.97
N LEU A 97 0.31 -49.75 25.71
CA LEU A 97 1.15 -48.58 25.84
C LEU A 97 1.58 -48.04 24.46
N LYS A 98 2.13 -48.95 23.62
CA LYS A 98 2.54 -48.58 22.26
C LYS A 98 1.37 -48.07 21.39
N LYS A 99 0.20 -48.67 21.51
CA LYS A 99 -1.02 -48.25 20.79
C LYS A 99 -1.44 -46.84 21.24
N ARG A 100 -1.51 -46.59 22.56
CA ARG A 100 -1.90 -45.26 23.10
C ARG A 100 -0.91 -44.18 22.73
N GLN A 101 0.39 -44.47 22.75
CA GLN A 101 1.41 -43.53 22.27
C GLN A 101 1.22 -43.14 20.82
N ALA A 102 0.89 -44.13 19.95
CA ALA A 102 0.62 -43.88 18.55
C ALA A 102 -0.65 -43.03 18.34
N GLU A 103 -1.72 -43.28 19.10
CA GLU A 103 -2.96 -42.49 19.08
C GLU A 103 -2.72 -41.00 19.49
N ILE A 104 -1.96 -40.76 20.56
CA ILE A 104 -1.61 -39.42 21.01
C ILE A 104 -0.76 -38.71 19.95
N LYS A 105 0.23 -39.40 19.38
CA LYS A 105 1.04 -38.80 18.30
C LYS A 105 0.21 -38.44 17.08
N GLU A 106 -0.67 -39.31 16.63
CA GLU A 106 -1.56 -39.07 15.49
C GLU A 106 -2.47 -37.86 15.76
N LEU A 107 -3.05 -37.76 16.97
CA LEU A 107 -3.92 -36.67 17.34
C LEU A 107 -3.17 -35.33 17.35
N MET A 108 -1.93 -35.31 17.88
CA MET A 108 -1.06 -34.15 17.85
C MET A 108 -0.75 -33.70 16.41
N GLU A 109 -0.37 -34.64 15.53
CA GLU A 109 -0.08 -34.35 14.12
C GLU A 109 -1.31 -33.79 13.40
N LYS A 110 -2.50 -34.35 13.65
CA LYS A 110 -3.77 -33.82 13.10
C LYS A 110 -4.07 -32.41 13.58
N ASN A 111 -3.84 -32.11 14.85
CA ASN A 111 -4.08 -30.77 15.41
C ASN A 111 -3.12 -29.73 14.80
N LEU A 112 -1.84 -30.09 14.63
CA LEU A 112 -0.87 -29.21 13.98
C LEU A 112 -1.25 -28.94 12.52
N ALA A 113 -1.58 -29.99 11.77
CA ALA A 113 -2.02 -29.86 10.38
C ALA A 113 -3.30 -29.00 10.26
N PHE A 114 -4.28 -29.22 11.14
CA PHE A 114 -5.51 -28.41 11.17
C PHE A 114 -5.23 -26.95 11.49
N LYS A 115 -4.34 -26.66 12.43
CA LYS A 115 -3.92 -25.29 12.80
C LYS A 115 -3.27 -24.56 11.61
N ASP A 116 -2.40 -25.23 10.88
CA ASP A 116 -1.70 -24.62 9.75
C ASP A 116 -2.66 -24.41 8.55
N GLU A 117 -3.52 -25.39 8.28
CA GLU A 117 -4.55 -25.25 7.24
C GLU A 117 -5.56 -24.14 7.58
N SER A 118 -5.97 -24.02 8.85
CA SER A 118 -6.85 -22.96 9.30
C SER A 118 -6.25 -21.58 9.08
N LYS A 119 -4.96 -21.41 9.39
CA LYS A 119 -4.24 -20.13 9.12
C LYS A 119 -4.21 -19.81 7.64
N ARG A 120 -3.93 -20.81 6.81
CA ARG A 120 -3.90 -20.66 5.34
C ARG A 120 -5.26 -20.23 4.79
N LEU A 121 -6.32 -20.90 5.21
CA LEU A 121 -7.69 -20.62 4.78
C LEU A 121 -8.19 -19.26 5.28
N LEU A 122 -7.86 -18.87 6.51
CA LEU A 122 -8.21 -17.53 7.04
C LEU A 122 -7.50 -16.43 6.26
N LYS A 123 -6.23 -16.60 5.90
CA LYS A 123 -5.50 -15.62 5.07
C LYS A 123 -6.10 -15.50 3.67
N GLN A 124 -6.50 -16.62 3.08
CA GLN A 124 -7.19 -16.62 1.79
C GLN A 124 -8.54 -15.90 1.90
N ALA A 125 -9.36 -16.24 2.89
CA ALA A 125 -10.66 -15.62 3.13
C ALA A 125 -10.54 -14.11 3.38
N GLU A 126 -9.55 -13.66 4.14
CA GLU A 126 -9.26 -12.24 4.33
C GLU A 126 -9.01 -11.53 3.00
N THR A 127 -8.17 -12.13 2.16
CA THR A 127 -7.85 -11.56 0.84
C THR A 127 -9.10 -11.46 -0.04
N GLU A 128 -9.91 -12.53 -0.10
CA GLU A 128 -11.11 -12.61 -0.93
C GLU A 128 -12.22 -11.67 -0.43
N MET A 129 -12.49 -11.66 0.87
CA MET A 129 -13.57 -10.85 1.45
C MET A 129 -13.32 -9.35 1.32
N PHE A 130 -12.07 -8.91 1.38
CA PHE A 130 -11.73 -7.50 1.22
C PHE A 130 -11.36 -7.09 -0.22
N ALA A 131 -11.27 -8.04 -1.16
CA ALA A 131 -10.83 -7.77 -2.53
C ALA A 131 -11.66 -6.69 -3.22
N ALA A 132 -12.99 -6.78 -3.16
CA ALA A 132 -13.90 -5.83 -3.80
C ALA A 132 -13.73 -4.41 -3.23
N VAL A 133 -13.60 -4.29 -1.91
CA VAL A 133 -13.42 -2.99 -1.22
C VAL A 133 -12.06 -2.38 -1.57
N LYS A 134 -10.99 -3.18 -1.57
CA LYS A 134 -9.64 -2.75 -1.94
C LYS A 134 -9.57 -2.32 -3.40
N THR A 135 -10.21 -3.05 -4.31
CA THR A 135 -10.28 -2.70 -5.73
C THR A 135 -11.02 -1.38 -5.94
N LYS A 136 -12.14 -1.18 -5.25
CA LYS A 136 -12.91 0.05 -5.32
C LYS A 136 -12.10 1.25 -4.81
N LEU A 137 -11.40 1.10 -3.70
CA LEU A 137 -10.50 2.12 -3.17
C LEU A 137 -9.36 2.43 -4.16
N ALA A 138 -8.70 1.42 -4.71
CA ALA A 138 -7.63 1.62 -5.70
C ALA A 138 -8.12 2.39 -6.94
N THR A 139 -9.31 2.05 -7.43
CA THR A 139 -9.94 2.76 -8.56
C THR A 139 -10.21 4.23 -8.21
N ALA A 140 -10.74 4.50 -7.02
CA ALA A 140 -10.99 5.87 -6.54
C ALA A 140 -9.69 6.69 -6.42
N VAL A 141 -8.63 6.10 -5.87
CA VAL A 141 -7.30 6.73 -5.77
C VAL A 141 -6.75 7.09 -7.15
N LEU A 142 -6.81 6.17 -8.12
CA LEU A 142 -6.38 6.41 -9.49
C LEU A 142 -7.19 7.53 -10.18
N LYS A 143 -8.51 7.52 -9.99
CA LYS A 143 -9.41 8.54 -10.54
C LYS A 143 -9.05 9.92 -9.99
N VAL A 144 -8.97 10.06 -8.66
CA VAL A 144 -8.64 11.33 -7.99
C VAL A 144 -7.24 11.82 -8.39
N GLY A 145 -6.25 10.93 -8.46
CA GLY A 145 -4.90 11.27 -8.90
C GLY A 145 -4.88 11.93 -10.28
N LYS A 146 -5.61 11.36 -11.23
CA LYS A 146 -5.74 11.89 -12.60
C LYS A 146 -6.52 13.20 -12.65
N GLU A 147 -7.68 13.26 -12.00
CA GLU A 147 -8.57 14.44 -12.05
C GLU A 147 -7.94 15.66 -11.37
N ARG A 148 -7.15 15.46 -10.33
CA ARG A 148 -6.49 16.55 -9.61
C ARG A 148 -5.06 16.86 -10.09
N GLY A 149 -4.55 16.10 -11.06
CA GLY A 149 -3.22 16.29 -11.61
C GLY A 149 -2.09 16.05 -10.61
N TYR A 150 -2.28 15.11 -9.66
CA TYR A 150 -1.21 14.75 -8.73
C TYR A 150 -0.11 13.98 -9.43
N ALA A 151 1.15 14.31 -9.12
CA ALA A 151 2.30 13.53 -9.55
C ALA A 151 2.31 12.13 -8.93
N PHE A 152 1.85 12.03 -7.67
CA PHE A 152 1.64 10.78 -6.93
C PHE A 152 0.72 11.04 -5.74
N ILE A 153 0.27 9.96 -5.08
CA ILE A 153 -0.49 10.02 -3.83
C ILE A 153 0.23 9.18 -2.79
N LEU A 154 0.60 9.80 -1.65
CA LEU A 154 1.29 9.16 -0.54
C LEU A 154 0.29 8.50 0.42
N ASN A 155 0.64 7.29 0.87
CA ASN A 155 0.01 6.70 2.04
C ASN A 155 0.73 7.18 3.31
N THR A 156 -0.01 7.76 4.26
CA THR A 156 0.53 8.31 5.52
C THR A 156 0.51 7.32 6.69
N ASP A 157 0.04 6.10 6.46
CA ASP A 157 0.01 5.09 7.52
C ASP A 157 1.43 4.75 7.99
N SER A 158 1.54 4.33 9.26
CA SER A 158 2.82 3.95 9.87
C SER A 158 3.91 5.03 9.84
N ASN A 159 3.51 6.31 9.83
CA ASN A 159 4.43 7.46 9.80
C ASN A 159 5.44 7.44 8.64
N THR A 160 5.03 6.91 7.49
CA THR A 160 5.87 6.84 6.29
C THR A 160 6.23 8.21 5.71
N ALA A 161 5.45 9.25 6.04
CA ALA A 161 5.69 10.63 5.67
C ALA A 161 5.61 11.54 6.91
N PRO A 162 6.68 11.63 7.72
CA PRO A 162 6.67 12.38 8.98
C PRO A 162 6.51 13.89 8.81
N PHE A 163 6.77 14.39 7.60
CA PHE A 163 6.54 15.79 7.23
C PHE A 163 5.92 15.89 5.84
N ILE A 164 4.88 16.68 5.73
CA ILE A 164 4.19 16.99 4.46
C ILE A 164 4.17 18.50 4.31
N ASN A 165 4.76 19.01 3.23
CA ASN A 165 4.75 20.43 2.93
C ASN A 165 3.33 20.85 2.47
N PRO A 166 2.63 21.72 3.23
CA PRO A 166 1.25 22.11 2.92
C PRO A 166 1.12 22.99 1.65
N MET A 167 2.23 23.53 1.15
CA MET A 167 2.21 24.35 -0.07
C MET A 167 2.09 23.52 -1.36
N ILE A 168 2.51 22.24 -1.33
CA ILE A 168 2.54 21.36 -2.50
C ILE A 168 1.84 20.01 -2.27
N GLY A 169 1.57 19.65 -1.00
CA GLY A 169 0.81 18.45 -0.61
C GLY A 169 -0.64 18.81 -0.28
N GLU A 170 -1.58 18.00 -0.78
CA GLU A 170 -3.01 18.15 -0.53
C GLU A 170 -3.58 16.88 0.11
N ASP A 171 -4.40 17.05 1.15
CA ASP A 171 -5.15 15.91 1.72
C ASP A 171 -6.22 15.43 0.73
N ALA A 172 -5.97 14.26 0.16
CA ALA A 172 -6.83 13.65 -0.84
C ALA A 172 -7.98 12.81 -0.23
N THR A 173 -8.04 12.65 1.10
CA THR A 173 -8.97 11.75 1.80
C THR A 173 -10.42 11.99 1.42
N ALA A 174 -10.87 13.25 1.45
CA ALA A 174 -12.26 13.61 1.15
C ALA A 174 -12.63 13.30 -0.31
N PHE A 175 -11.73 13.59 -1.24
CA PHE A 175 -11.94 13.35 -2.67
C PHE A 175 -11.97 11.86 -3.01
N ILE A 176 -11.10 11.08 -2.38
CA ILE A 176 -11.08 9.62 -2.55
C ILE A 176 -12.35 8.99 -1.99
N LYS A 177 -12.83 9.41 -0.82
CA LYS A 177 -14.10 8.94 -0.24
C LYS A 177 -15.29 9.26 -1.13
N GLU A 178 -15.32 10.44 -1.74
CA GLU A 178 -16.39 10.83 -2.65
C GLU A 178 -16.35 10.01 -3.95
N ALA A 179 -15.16 9.85 -4.53
CA ALA A 179 -14.97 9.06 -5.75
C ALA A 179 -15.27 7.56 -5.56
N ALA A 180 -15.32 7.10 -4.31
CA ALA A 180 -15.56 5.71 -3.92
C ALA A 180 -17.03 5.41 -3.55
N LYS A 181 -17.92 6.37 -3.56
CA LYS A 181 -19.37 6.14 -3.37
C LYS A 181 -19.97 5.47 -4.60
#